data_62672e86033cad4aa62bb64db2bd415a
#
_entry.id   62672e86033cad4aa62bb64db2bd415a
#
_cell.length_a   1.000
_cell.length_b   1.000
_cell.length_c   1.000
_cell.angle_alpha   90.00
_cell.angle_beta   90.00
_cell.angle_gamma   90.00
#
_symmetry.space_group_name_H-M   'P 1'
#
loop_
_entity.id
_entity.type
_entity.pdbx_description
1 polymer ?
#
loop_
_entity_poly.entity_id
_entity_poly.type
_entity_poly.pdbx_seq_one_letter_code
_entity_poly.pdbx_strand_id
1 'polypeptide(L)'
;MSKTRIVESVKNLDLVTTRALLDAKPELLAVRNPQGRNLLHLACSASCERLRVPETDAVRMVTFLLDRGMDIEERGLSGRDPCPPIFFAVAFSRNPAVVKCLLDRGAKATAAPGGGLFAAGWWGDVENLDLLIRAGSPIDVVVGVTPFLASWCWKRFDAAKFLALKGANVNYRDKKGKTALHHGVEKEIDPALLTWLVAHGASPDIADNDDVSPRLKASRKRDKRFLAALA
;
A
#
# COMPACT_ATOMS: atom_id res chain seq x y z
N MET A 1 -24.85 8.67 22.92
CA MET A 1 -24.30 7.39 23.46
C MET A 1 -24.27 6.24 22.44
N SER A 2 -25.35 5.92 21.70
CA SER A 2 -25.33 4.78 20.75
C SER A 2 -24.35 4.95 19.56
N LYS A 3 -24.22 6.17 19.01
CA LYS A 3 -23.29 6.45 17.87
C LYS A 3 -21.82 6.25 18.26
N THR A 4 -21.42 6.68 19.43
CA THR A 4 -20.04 6.46 19.92
C THR A 4 -19.79 4.98 20.15
N ARG A 5 -20.77 4.28 20.75
CA ARG A 5 -20.65 2.86 21.08
C ARG A 5 -20.51 1.97 19.84
N ILE A 6 -21.28 2.24 18.76
CA ILE A 6 -21.14 1.48 17.51
C ILE A 6 -19.78 1.73 16.84
N VAL A 7 -19.29 2.95 16.84
CA VAL A 7 -17.94 3.28 16.28
C VAL A 7 -16.85 2.54 17.06
N GLU A 8 -16.92 2.53 18.39
CA GLU A 8 -15.90 1.85 19.21
C GLU A 8 -16.00 0.32 19.08
N SER A 9 -17.21 -0.27 19.02
CA SER A 9 -17.34 -1.71 18.83
C SER A 9 -16.76 -2.17 17.49
N VAL A 10 -16.97 -1.40 16.41
CA VAL A 10 -16.41 -1.72 15.09
C VAL A 10 -14.89 -1.56 15.09
N LYS A 11 -14.34 -0.48 15.65
CA LYS A 11 -12.89 -0.27 15.75
C LYS A 11 -12.17 -1.35 16.55
N ASN A 12 -12.85 -1.90 17.55
CA ASN A 12 -12.33 -2.96 18.39
C ASN A 12 -12.66 -4.37 17.87
N LEU A 13 -13.30 -4.47 16.68
CA LEU A 13 -13.73 -5.72 16.06
C LEU A 13 -14.68 -6.55 16.94
N ASP A 14 -15.40 -5.90 17.85
CA ASP A 14 -16.41 -6.54 18.71
C ASP A 14 -17.70 -6.77 17.91
N LEU A 15 -17.74 -7.91 17.22
CA LEU A 15 -18.86 -8.30 16.37
C LEU A 15 -20.14 -8.52 17.16
N VAL A 16 -20.04 -9.01 18.41
CA VAL A 16 -21.20 -9.30 19.27
C VAL A 16 -21.93 -8.00 19.60
N THR A 17 -21.20 -7.02 20.13
CA THR A 17 -21.78 -5.70 20.44
C THR A 17 -22.26 -4.98 19.19
N THR A 18 -21.48 -5.04 18.08
CA THR A 18 -21.87 -4.41 16.81
C THR A 18 -23.17 -4.97 16.29
N ARG A 19 -23.35 -6.30 16.29
CA ARG A 19 -24.56 -6.98 15.87
C ARG A 19 -25.75 -6.55 16.73
N ALA A 20 -25.63 -6.64 18.05
CA ALA A 20 -26.70 -6.27 18.97
C ALA A 20 -27.15 -4.80 18.80
N LEU A 21 -26.20 -3.88 18.55
CA LEU A 21 -26.51 -2.48 18.32
C LEU A 21 -27.25 -2.25 16.99
N LEU A 22 -26.83 -2.92 15.91
CA LEU A 22 -27.45 -2.79 14.59
C LEU A 22 -28.81 -3.52 14.51
N ASP A 23 -29.00 -4.61 15.26
CA ASP A 23 -30.29 -5.30 15.34
C ASP A 23 -31.33 -4.45 16.11
N ALA A 24 -30.90 -3.76 17.19
CA ALA A 24 -31.74 -2.87 17.94
C ALA A 24 -31.99 -1.52 17.25
N LYS A 25 -31.05 -1.02 16.45
CA LYS A 25 -31.06 0.30 15.82
C LYS A 25 -30.38 0.25 14.45
N PRO A 26 -31.08 -0.23 13.40
CA PRO A 26 -30.53 -0.36 12.06
C PRO A 26 -30.01 0.96 11.47
N GLU A 27 -30.58 2.09 11.87
CA GLU A 27 -30.16 3.43 11.45
C GLU A 27 -28.70 3.77 11.83
N LEU A 28 -28.10 3.03 12.79
CA LEU A 28 -26.70 3.20 13.14
C LEU A 28 -25.73 2.79 12.01
N LEU A 29 -26.20 2.02 11.03
CA LEU A 29 -25.40 1.68 9.83
C LEU A 29 -24.98 2.92 9.04
N ALA A 30 -25.79 3.98 9.09
CA ALA A 30 -25.51 5.26 8.44
C ALA A 30 -24.50 6.15 9.19
N VAL A 31 -23.98 5.70 10.34
CA VAL A 31 -23.04 6.50 11.12
C VAL A 31 -21.75 6.73 10.35
N ARG A 32 -21.27 7.97 10.39
CA ARG A 32 -19.97 8.39 9.83
C ARG A 32 -19.17 9.10 10.94
N ASN A 33 -17.86 8.97 10.91
CA ASN A 33 -16.98 9.76 11.75
C ASN A 33 -16.78 11.18 11.16
N PRO A 34 -16.08 12.10 11.86
CA PRO A 34 -15.85 13.46 11.36
C PRO A 34 -15.12 13.54 10.01
N GLN A 35 -14.41 12.48 9.60
CA GLN A 35 -13.74 12.36 8.31
C GLN A 35 -14.64 11.72 7.24
N GLY A 36 -15.95 11.59 7.47
CA GLY A 36 -16.87 10.96 6.55
C GLY A 36 -16.71 9.46 6.38
N ARG A 37 -15.86 8.79 7.20
CA ARG A 37 -15.65 7.34 7.13
C ARG A 37 -16.81 6.60 7.77
N ASN A 38 -17.38 5.65 7.06
CA ASN A 38 -18.43 4.78 7.56
C ASN A 38 -17.86 3.61 8.39
N LEU A 39 -18.73 2.75 8.91
CA LEU A 39 -18.33 1.61 9.74
C LEU A 39 -17.43 0.63 8.99
N LEU A 40 -17.61 0.46 7.67
CA LEU A 40 -16.78 -0.44 6.86
C LEU A 40 -15.33 0.09 6.74
N HIS A 41 -15.14 1.40 6.54
CA HIS A 41 -13.80 2.01 6.57
C HIS A 41 -13.11 1.81 7.91
N LEU A 42 -13.88 1.94 9.02
CA LEU A 42 -13.32 1.77 10.37
C LEU A 42 -12.91 0.32 10.62
N ALA A 43 -13.73 -0.65 10.21
CA ALA A 43 -13.41 -2.08 10.28
C ALA A 43 -12.14 -2.40 9.46
N CYS A 44 -12.05 -1.89 8.22
CA CYS A 44 -10.89 -2.07 7.35
C CYS A 44 -9.62 -1.39 7.88
N SER A 45 -9.74 -0.38 8.76
CA SER A 45 -8.60 0.31 9.38
C SER A 45 -8.13 -0.35 10.67
N ALA A 46 -8.88 -1.32 11.21
CA ALA A 46 -8.59 -1.91 12.52
C ALA A 46 -7.35 -2.81 12.45
N SER A 47 -6.34 -2.52 13.29
CA SER A 47 -5.14 -3.34 13.39
C SER A 47 -5.36 -4.52 14.32
N CYS A 48 -5.40 -5.73 13.78
CA CYS A 48 -5.53 -6.97 14.56
C CYS A 48 -4.33 -7.16 15.50
N GLU A 49 -3.12 -6.79 15.06
CA GLU A 49 -1.91 -6.83 15.89
C GLU A 49 -2.05 -5.96 17.15
N ARG A 50 -2.46 -4.69 16.98
CA ARG A 50 -2.66 -3.76 18.10
C ARG A 50 -3.78 -4.21 19.04
N LEU A 51 -4.86 -4.76 18.49
CA LEU A 51 -5.99 -5.26 19.25
C LEU A 51 -5.72 -6.64 19.88
N ARG A 52 -4.66 -7.33 19.44
CA ARG A 52 -4.31 -8.70 19.85
C ARG A 52 -5.44 -9.69 19.57
N VAL A 53 -6.06 -9.55 18.40
CA VAL A 53 -7.14 -10.44 17.94
C VAL A 53 -6.74 -11.11 16.61
N PRO A 54 -7.33 -12.28 16.29
CA PRO A 54 -7.08 -12.94 15.01
C PRO A 54 -7.54 -12.10 13.83
N GLU A 55 -6.87 -12.21 12.68
CA GLU A 55 -7.28 -11.56 11.42
C GLU A 55 -8.68 -11.97 10.98
N THR A 56 -9.11 -13.19 11.35
CA THR A 56 -10.46 -13.69 11.10
C THR A 56 -11.55 -12.82 11.72
N ASP A 57 -11.27 -12.11 12.82
CA ASP A 57 -12.26 -11.24 13.45
C ASP A 57 -12.49 -9.97 12.62
N ALA A 58 -11.43 -9.43 11.99
CA ALA A 58 -11.57 -8.34 11.03
C ALA A 58 -12.35 -8.78 9.78
N VAL A 59 -12.05 -9.97 9.25
CA VAL A 59 -12.79 -10.54 8.11
C VAL A 59 -14.26 -10.75 8.46
N ARG A 60 -14.57 -11.29 9.66
CA ARG A 60 -15.95 -11.47 10.13
C ARG A 60 -16.70 -10.14 10.26
N MET A 61 -16.05 -9.11 10.80
CA MET A 61 -16.64 -7.78 10.93
C MET A 61 -16.92 -7.17 9.56
N VAL A 62 -15.95 -7.20 8.64
CA VAL A 62 -16.09 -6.68 7.27
C VAL A 62 -17.21 -7.42 6.53
N THR A 63 -17.21 -8.75 6.58
CA THR A 63 -18.27 -9.59 5.98
C THR A 63 -19.64 -9.22 6.52
N PHE A 64 -19.79 -9.13 7.85
CA PHE A 64 -21.04 -8.78 8.50
C PHE A 64 -21.56 -7.41 8.04
N LEU A 65 -20.70 -6.40 7.94
CA LEU A 65 -21.10 -5.06 7.50
C LEU A 65 -21.51 -5.03 6.01
N LEU A 66 -20.80 -5.79 5.17
CA LEU A 66 -21.17 -5.95 3.75
C LEU A 66 -22.52 -6.67 3.58
N ASP A 67 -22.76 -7.72 4.36
CA ASP A 67 -24.03 -8.47 4.37
C ASP A 67 -25.21 -7.61 4.87
N ARG A 68 -24.94 -6.51 5.62
CA ARG A 68 -25.92 -5.48 5.98
C ARG A 68 -26.14 -4.42 4.90
N GLY A 69 -25.54 -4.58 3.72
CA GLY A 69 -25.75 -3.71 2.57
C GLY A 69 -24.86 -2.47 2.54
N MET A 70 -23.74 -2.45 3.28
CA MET A 70 -22.78 -1.36 3.14
C MET A 70 -22.13 -1.39 1.76
N ASP A 71 -22.03 -0.22 1.13
CA ASP A 71 -21.37 -0.09 -0.17
C ASP A 71 -19.84 -0.30 -0.03
N ILE A 72 -19.34 -1.32 -0.75
CA ILE A 72 -17.93 -1.72 -0.77
C ILE A 72 -17.03 -0.65 -1.42
N GLU A 73 -17.61 0.22 -2.25
CA GLU A 73 -16.90 1.29 -2.97
C GLU A 73 -17.16 2.68 -2.37
N GLU A 74 -17.97 2.79 -1.30
CA GLU A 74 -18.22 4.07 -0.66
C GLU A 74 -16.90 4.73 -0.22
N ARG A 75 -16.77 6.04 -0.46
CA ARG A 75 -15.52 6.75 -0.22
C ARG A 75 -15.54 7.52 1.10
N GLY A 76 -14.52 7.26 1.93
CA GLY A 76 -14.25 8.02 3.14
C GLY A 76 -12.89 8.71 3.05
N LEU A 77 -12.72 9.88 3.70
CA LEU A 77 -11.49 10.64 3.59
C LEU A 77 -10.30 9.93 4.24
N SER A 78 -9.19 9.84 3.47
CA SER A 78 -7.85 9.51 3.96
C SER A 78 -6.96 10.72 3.69
N GLY A 79 -6.71 11.52 4.72
CA GLY A 79 -6.14 12.85 4.51
C GLY A 79 -7.12 13.75 3.75
N ARG A 80 -6.73 14.21 2.55
CA ARG A 80 -7.58 15.04 1.66
C ARG A 80 -8.31 14.22 0.59
N ASP A 81 -7.92 12.97 0.38
CA ASP A 81 -8.39 12.15 -0.71
C ASP A 81 -9.49 11.18 -0.27
N PRO A 82 -10.62 11.11 -0.99
CA PRO A 82 -11.64 10.12 -0.73
C PRO A 82 -11.20 8.74 -1.23
N CYS A 83 -11.12 7.76 -0.34
CA CYS A 83 -10.68 6.41 -0.60
C CYS A 83 -11.73 5.36 -0.24
N PRO A 84 -11.84 4.25 -1.00
CA PRO A 84 -12.74 3.14 -0.68
C PRO A 84 -12.18 2.29 0.49
N PRO A 85 -13.01 1.40 1.08
CA PRO A 85 -12.61 0.53 2.19
C PRO A 85 -11.33 -0.28 1.95
N ILE A 86 -11.12 -0.79 0.72
CA ILE A 86 -9.93 -1.58 0.38
C ILE A 86 -8.62 -0.79 0.59
N PHE A 87 -8.62 0.52 0.31
CA PHE A 87 -7.45 1.36 0.59
C PHE A 87 -7.10 1.37 2.09
N PHE A 88 -8.12 1.42 2.95
CA PHE A 88 -7.91 1.42 4.40
C PHE A 88 -7.38 0.08 4.91
N ALA A 89 -7.80 -1.03 4.30
CA ALA A 89 -7.27 -2.35 4.60
C ALA A 89 -5.78 -2.48 4.25
N VAL A 90 -5.35 -1.89 3.12
CA VAL A 90 -3.93 -1.91 2.69
C VAL A 90 -3.10 -0.91 3.47
N ALA A 91 -3.57 0.35 3.58
CA ALA A 91 -2.73 1.45 4.07
C ALA A 91 -2.64 1.53 5.61
N PHE A 92 -3.66 1.07 6.32
CA PHE A 92 -3.77 1.25 7.78
C PHE A 92 -3.70 -0.07 8.55
N SER A 93 -4.58 -1.04 8.27
CA SER A 93 -4.51 -2.33 8.96
C SER A 93 -3.43 -3.25 8.40
N ARG A 94 -3.08 -3.08 7.12
CA ARG A 94 -2.15 -3.95 6.39
C ARG A 94 -2.55 -5.42 6.53
N ASN A 95 -3.84 -5.70 6.34
CA ASN A 95 -4.42 -7.02 6.58
C ASN A 95 -4.77 -7.70 5.24
N PRO A 96 -3.94 -8.63 4.74
CA PRO A 96 -4.17 -9.32 3.46
C PRO A 96 -5.46 -10.13 3.45
N ALA A 97 -5.87 -10.70 4.59
CA ALA A 97 -7.10 -11.47 4.67
C ALA A 97 -8.35 -10.58 4.43
N VAL A 98 -8.34 -9.34 4.96
CA VAL A 98 -9.40 -8.36 4.70
C VAL A 98 -9.34 -7.88 3.24
N VAL A 99 -8.14 -7.60 2.70
CA VAL A 99 -7.96 -7.19 1.29
C VAL A 99 -8.51 -8.28 0.37
N LYS A 100 -8.14 -9.55 0.62
CA LYS A 100 -8.65 -10.69 -0.14
C LYS A 100 -10.18 -10.79 -0.04
N CYS A 101 -10.74 -10.68 1.16
CA CYS A 101 -12.20 -10.71 1.37
C CYS A 101 -12.91 -9.61 0.57
N LEU A 102 -12.39 -8.40 0.56
CA LEU A 102 -12.96 -7.29 -0.21
C LEU A 102 -12.89 -7.55 -1.72
N LEU A 103 -11.75 -8.04 -2.22
CA LEU A 103 -11.58 -8.39 -3.65
C LEU A 103 -12.52 -9.52 -4.06
N ASP A 104 -12.65 -10.57 -3.26
CA ASP A 104 -13.57 -11.69 -3.50
C ASP A 104 -15.05 -11.24 -3.52
N ARG A 105 -15.37 -10.13 -2.81
CA ARG A 105 -16.69 -9.49 -2.79
C ARG A 105 -16.88 -8.40 -3.85
N GLY A 106 -15.92 -8.25 -4.79
CA GLY A 106 -16.02 -7.37 -5.93
C GLY A 106 -15.48 -5.95 -5.75
N ALA A 107 -14.71 -5.69 -4.67
CA ALA A 107 -14.00 -4.42 -4.54
C ALA A 107 -13.01 -4.25 -5.70
N LYS A 108 -12.95 -3.03 -6.24
CA LYS A 108 -12.04 -2.70 -7.34
C LYS A 108 -10.65 -2.38 -6.79
N ALA A 109 -9.66 -3.18 -7.16
CA ALA A 109 -8.26 -2.94 -6.79
C ALA A 109 -7.72 -1.57 -7.27
N THR A 110 -8.35 -1.01 -8.32
CA THR A 110 -8.00 0.27 -8.94
C THR A 110 -8.82 1.45 -8.41
N ALA A 111 -9.76 1.24 -7.48
CA ALA A 111 -10.73 2.25 -7.05
C ALA A 111 -10.11 3.45 -6.31
N ALA A 112 -8.99 3.26 -5.64
CA ALA A 112 -8.20 4.37 -5.11
C ALA A 112 -7.19 4.83 -6.18
N PRO A 113 -7.09 6.13 -6.52
CA PRO A 113 -6.14 6.62 -7.53
C PRO A 113 -4.71 6.19 -7.13
N GLY A 114 -4.25 5.08 -7.70
CA GLY A 114 -2.93 4.49 -7.46
C GLY A 114 -2.60 4.09 -6.02
N GLY A 115 -3.47 4.45 -5.06
CA GLY A 115 -3.14 4.50 -3.65
C GLY A 115 -2.92 3.14 -2.99
N GLY A 116 -3.70 2.12 -3.36
CA GLY A 116 -3.57 0.80 -2.73
C GLY A 116 -2.21 0.16 -3.00
N LEU A 117 -1.83 0.04 -4.28
CA LEU A 117 -0.55 -0.57 -4.66
C LEU A 117 0.64 0.26 -4.18
N PHE A 118 0.56 1.60 -4.28
CA PHE A 118 1.59 2.48 -3.76
C PHE A 118 1.75 2.32 -2.23
N ALA A 119 0.65 2.28 -1.48
CA ALA A 119 0.69 2.10 -0.03
C ALA A 119 1.31 0.75 0.37
N ALA A 120 0.96 -0.35 -0.33
CA ALA A 120 1.56 -1.65 -0.10
C ALA A 120 3.08 -1.63 -0.36
N GLY A 121 3.53 -1.00 -1.46
CA GLY A 121 4.95 -0.80 -1.76
C GLY A 121 5.68 0.04 -0.71
N TRP A 122 5.07 1.14 -0.28
CA TRP A 122 5.62 2.00 0.77
C TRP A 122 5.86 1.25 2.09
N TRP A 123 4.91 0.40 2.48
CA TRP A 123 5.04 -0.41 3.68
C TRP A 123 5.95 -1.64 3.50
N GLY A 124 6.19 -2.06 2.28
CA GLY A 124 6.92 -3.28 1.97
C GLY A 124 6.07 -4.55 2.10
N ASP A 125 4.76 -4.40 1.94
CA ASP A 125 3.78 -5.46 2.12
C ASP A 125 3.61 -6.27 0.84
N VAL A 126 4.45 -7.31 0.70
CA VAL A 126 4.53 -8.15 -0.52
C VAL A 126 3.23 -8.92 -0.76
N GLU A 127 2.54 -9.34 0.29
CA GLU A 127 1.29 -10.11 0.16
C GLU A 127 0.17 -9.24 -0.42
N ASN A 128 0.00 -8.03 0.11
CA ASN A 128 -0.96 -7.09 -0.45
C ASN A 128 -0.56 -6.61 -1.85
N LEU A 129 0.74 -6.49 -2.17
CA LEU A 129 1.19 -6.21 -3.54
C LEU A 129 0.72 -7.31 -4.50
N ASP A 130 0.93 -8.59 -4.15
CA ASP A 130 0.53 -9.71 -5.01
C ASP A 130 -0.99 -9.77 -5.21
N LEU A 131 -1.77 -9.61 -4.14
CA LEU A 131 -3.23 -9.57 -4.21
C LEU A 131 -3.74 -8.47 -5.16
N LEU A 132 -3.22 -7.25 -5.00
CA LEU A 132 -3.65 -6.11 -5.80
C LEU A 132 -3.24 -6.22 -7.27
N ILE A 133 -2.02 -6.71 -7.56
CA ILE A 133 -1.54 -6.93 -8.94
C ILE A 133 -2.39 -8.00 -9.61
N ARG A 134 -2.67 -9.13 -8.96
CA ARG A 134 -3.56 -10.18 -9.50
C ARG A 134 -4.98 -9.68 -9.75
N ALA A 135 -5.43 -8.73 -8.96
CA ALA A 135 -6.74 -8.08 -9.12
C ALA A 135 -6.73 -6.94 -10.16
N GLY A 136 -5.63 -6.75 -10.92
CA GLY A 136 -5.54 -5.84 -12.04
C GLY A 136 -5.07 -4.41 -11.70
N SER A 137 -4.47 -4.17 -10.52
CA SER A 137 -3.84 -2.87 -10.24
C SER A 137 -2.66 -2.62 -11.19
N PRO A 138 -2.59 -1.45 -11.85
CA PRO A 138 -1.46 -1.08 -12.70
C PRO A 138 -0.16 -1.02 -11.89
N ILE A 139 0.85 -1.81 -12.29
CA ILE A 139 2.07 -1.98 -11.51
C ILE A 139 2.90 -0.68 -11.40
N ASP A 140 2.88 0.15 -12.43
CA ASP A 140 3.62 1.41 -12.53
C ASP A 140 2.74 2.65 -12.29
N VAL A 141 1.65 2.49 -11.51
CA VAL A 141 0.83 3.62 -11.11
C VAL A 141 1.67 4.70 -10.42
N VAL A 142 1.44 5.98 -10.76
CA VAL A 142 2.23 7.09 -10.22
C VAL A 142 1.44 7.85 -9.15
N VAL A 143 1.92 7.78 -7.90
CA VAL A 143 1.48 8.61 -6.78
C VAL A 143 2.70 9.40 -6.28
N GLY A 144 3.05 10.45 -7.00
CA GLY A 144 4.33 11.14 -6.82
C GLY A 144 5.51 10.38 -7.45
N VAL A 145 5.63 9.09 -7.13
CA VAL A 145 6.54 8.12 -7.75
C VAL A 145 5.83 6.78 -7.93
N THR A 146 6.46 5.81 -8.61
CA THR A 146 5.91 4.44 -8.75
C THR A 146 6.03 3.64 -7.44
N PRO A 147 5.22 2.58 -7.23
CA PRO A 147 5.35 1.68 -6.08
C PRO A 147 6.76 1.08 -5.98
N PHE A 148 7.38 0.70 -7.12
CA PHE A 148 8.74 0.20 -7.17
C PHE A 148 9.74 1.22 -6.61
N LEU A 149 9.74 2.46 -7.14
CA LEU A 149 10.69 3.49 -6.70
C LEU A 149 10.45 3.88 -5.23
N ALA A 150 9.20 3.93 -4.79
CA ALA A 150 8.87 4.15 -3.38
C ALA A 150 9.46 3.05 -2.49
N SER A 151 9.21 1.78 -2.82
CA SER A 151 9.75 0.62 -2.08
C SER A 151 11.28 0.68 -1.98
N TRP A 152 11.96 0.98 -3.11
CA TRP A 152 13.40 1.12 -3.17
C TRP A 152 13.93 2.25 -2.27
N CYS A 153 13.34 3.43 -2.40
CA CYS A 153 13.75 4.62 -1.65
C CYS A 153 13.53 4.48 -0.14
N TRP A 154 12.53 3.71 0.29
CA TRP A 154 12.23 3.43 1.68
C TRP A 154 12.89 2.13 2.20
N LYS A 155 13.83 1.57 1.42
CA LYS A 155 14.60 0.37 1.76
C LYS A 155 13.71 -0.86 2.02
N ARG A 156 12.56 -0.93 1.33
CA ARG A 156 11.67 -2.10 1.33
C ARG A 156 12.11 -3.03 0.19
N PHE A 157 13.31 -3.59 0.30
CA PHE A 157 13.96 -4.25 -0.84
C PHE A 157 13.25 -5.51 -1.30
N ASP A 158 12.60 -6.26 -0.42
CA ASP A 158 11.83 -7.44 -0.82
C ASP A 158 10.63 -7.03 -1.69
N ALA A 159 9.91 -5.97 -1.32
CA ALA A 159 8.83 -5.42 -2.13
C ALA A 159 9.35 -4.83 -3.45
N ALA A 160 10.49 -4.12 -3.44
CA ALA A 160 11.10 -3.60 -4.66
C ALA A 160 11.50 -4.73 -5.61
N LYS A 161 12.16 -5.79 -5.09
CA LYS A 161 12.51 -6.98 -5.89
C LYS A 161 11.27 -7.67 -6.43
N PHE A 162 10.26 -7.86 -5.59
CA PHE A 162 8.99 -8.45 -6.00
C PHE A 162 8.36 -7.67 -7.17
N LEU A 163 8.27 -6.34 -7.05
CA LEU A 163 7.72 -5.48 -8.11
C LEU A 163 8.55 -5.54 -9.40
N ALA A 164 9.88 -5.50 -9.30
CA ALA A 164 10.76 -5.64 -10.47
C ALA A 164 10.55 -6.99 -11.18
N LEU A 165 10.47 -8.09 -10.42
CA LEU A 165 10.21 -9.44 -10.97
C LEU A 165 8.81 -9.58 -11.59
N LYS A 166 7.85 -8.76 -11.15
CA LYS A 166 6.49 -8.66 -11.75
C LYS A 166 6.44 -7.71 -12.96
N GLY A 167 7.57 -7.14 -13.37
CA GLY A 167 7.67 -6.31 -14.58
C GLY A 167 7.49 -4.80 -14.34
N ALA A 168 7.64 -4.32 -13.11
CA ALA A 168 7.67 -2.89 -12.85
C ALA A 168 8.82 -2.20 -13.59
N ASN A 169 8.59 -0.96 -14.04
CA ASN A 169 9.61 -0.15 -14.69
C ASN A 169 10.71 0.26 -13.70
N VAL A 170 11.81 -0.51 -13.68
CA VAL A 170 12.98 -0.26 -12.82
C VAL A 170 13.76 1.00 -13.22
N ASN A 171 13.50 1.53 -14.43
CA ASN A 171 14.12 2.74 -14.98
C ASN A 171 13.23 3.98 -14.85
N TYR A 172 12.11 3.89 -14.09
CA TYR A 172 11.29 5.06 -13.84
C TYR A 172 12.13 6.23 -13.30
N ARG A 173 11.90 7.43 -13.84
CA ARG A 173 12.58 8.67 -13.45
C ARG A 173 11.64 9.54 -12.60
N ASP A 174 12.07 9.94 -11.43
CA ASP A 174 11.33 10.88 -10.58
C ASP A 174 11.35 12.31 -11.16
N LYS A 175 10.77 13.27 -10.47
CA LYS A 175 10.71 14.68 -10.89
C LYS A 175 12.09 15.33 -11.09
N LYS A 176 13.15 14.75 -10.51
CA LYS A 176 14.56 15.19 -10.71
C LYS A 176 15.26 14.37 -11.78
N GLY A 177 14.54 13.52 -12.51
CA GLY A 177 15.12 12.61 -13.48
C GLY A 177 15.85 11.41 -12.87
N LYS A 178 15.81 11.22 -11.55
CA LYS A 178 16.56 10.18 -10.85
C LYS A 178 15.86 8.84 -10.92
N THR A 179 16.63 7.79 -11.23
CA THR A 179 16.20 6.39 -11.19
C THR A 179 16.51 5.75 -9.82
N ALA A 180 16.08 4.52 -9.62
CA ALA A 180 16.42 3.72 -8.43
C ALA A 180 17.94 3.60 -8.23
N LEU A 181 18.73 3.46 -9.30
CA LEU A 181 20.19 3.41 -9.22
C LEU A 181 20.80 4.73 -8.72
N HIS A 182 20.27 5.89 -9.14
CA HIS A 182 20.72 7.18 -8.59
C HIS A 182 20.53 7.24 -7.08
N HIS A 183 19.30 6.92 -6.62
CA HIS A 183 18.99 6.88 -5.19
C HIS A 183 19.84 5.85 -4.46
N GLY A 184 20.12 4.71 -5.09
CA GLY A 184 20.98 3.66 -4.53
C GLY A 184 22.39 4.14 -4.26
N VAL A 185 23.03 4.79 -5.23
CA VAL A 185 24.37 5.37 -5.07
C VAL A 185 24.39 6.53 -4.08
N GLU A 186 23.37 7.40 -4.09
CA GLU A 186 23.27 8.54 -3.16
C GLU A 186 23.08 8.11 -1.70
N LYS A 187 22.20 7.14 -1.48
CA LYS A 187 21.88 6.64 -0.13
C LYS A 187 22.81 5.53 0.35
N GLU A 188 23.86 5.23 -0.42
CA GLU A 188 24.84 4.19 -0.12
C GLU A 188 24.17 2.84 0.20
N ILE A 189 23.20 2.46 -0.63
CA ILE A 189 22.57 1.16 -0.55
C ILE A 189 23.61 0.09 -0.90
N ASP A 190 23.49 -1.09 -0.28
CA ASP A 190 24.40 -2.21 -0.50
C ASP A 190 24.69 -2.41 -2.00
N PRO A 191 25.96 -2.37 -2.44
CA PRO A 191 26.34 -2.59 -3.84
C PRO A 191 25.77 -3.87 -4.45
N ALA A 192 25.60 -4.94 -3.65
CA ALA A 192 25.01 -6.19 -4.12
C ALA A 192 23.56 -6.00 -4.60
N LEU A 193 22.80 -5.10 -3.98
CA LEU A 193 21.44 -4.75 -4.42
C LEU A 193 21.46 -3.95 -5.72
N LEU A 194 22.48 -3.10 -5.93
CA LEU A 194 22.64 -2.36 -7.17
C LEU A 194 22.98 -3.32 -8.32
N THR A 195 23.92 -4.24 -8.10
CA THR A 195 24.24 -5.30 -9.07
C THR A 195 23.00 -6.13 -9.42
N TRP A 196 22.22 -6.51 -8.39
CA TRP A 196 20.96 -7.22 -8.63
C TRP A 196 20.02 -6.41 -9.51
N LEU A 197 19.90 -5.11 -9.25
CA LEU A 197 18.98 -4.23 -10.00
C LEU A 197 19.43 -4.04 -11.46
N VAL A 198 20.75 -3.91 -11.70
CA VAL A 198 21.33 -3.87 -13.06
C VAL A 198 21.03 -5.18 -13.79
N ALA A 199 21.25 -6.33 -13.15
CA ALA A 199 20.94 -7.64 -13.71
C ALA A 199 19.43 -7.83 -14.06
N HIS A 200 18.56 -6.99 -13.46
CA HIS A 200 17.12 -6.99 -13.75
C HIS A 200 16.69 -5.78 -14.60
N GLY A 201 17.60 -5.23 -15.41
CA GLY A 201 17.30 -4.27 -16.47
C GLY A 201 17.40 -2.80 -16.08
N ALA A 202 17.88 -2.47 -14.88
CA ALA A 202 18.15 -1.08 -14.57
C ALA A 202 19.39 -0.58 -15.30
N SER A 203 19.25 0.52 -16.05
CA SER A 203 20.35 1.13 -16.78
C SER A 203 21.16 2.08 -15.90
N PRO A 204 22.48 1.85 -15.75
CA PRO A 204 23.36 2.74 -15.01
C PRO A 204 23.73 4.03 -15.74
N ASP A 205 23.32 4.16 -17.01
CA ASP A 205 23.73 5.25 -17.89
C ASP A 205 22.62 6.28 -18.17
N ILE A 206 21.40 6.07 -17.63
CA ILE A 206 20.32 7.07 -17.69
C ILE A 206 20.74 8.29 -16.87
N ALA A 207 20.84 9.46 -17.50
CA ALA A 207 21.15 10.71 -16.80
C ALA A 207 19.93 11.27 -16.04
N ASP A 208 20.16 11.94 -14.92
CA ASP A 208 19.18 12.76 -14.23
C ASP A 208 19.02 14.14 -14.92
N ASN A 209 18.27 15.07 -14.30
CA ASN A 209 18.05 16.40 -14.90
C ASN A 209 19.29 17.31 -14.84
N ASP A 210 20.35 16.89 -14.15
CA ASP A 210 21.65 17.59 -14.08
C ASP A 210 22.70 16.90 -14.99
N ASP A 211 22.26 16.06 -15.94
CA ASP A 211 23.10 15.27 -16.86
C ASP A 211 24.09 14.34 -16.15
N VAL A 212 23.75 13.87 -14.94
CA VAL A 212 24.57 12.95 -14.16
C VAL A 212 23.92 11.56 -14.16
N SER A 213 24.63 10.56 -14.69
CA SER A 213 24.18 9.16 -14.62
C SER A 213 24.59 8.51 -13.30
N PRO A 214 23.92 7.38 -12.89
CA PRO A 214 24.33 6.58 -11.75
C PRO A 214 25.81 6.15 -11.83
N ARG A 215 26.27 5.72 -13.02
CA ARG A 215 27.66 5.34 -13.27
C ARG A 215 28.63 6.50 -13.05
N LEU A 216 28.33 7.68 -13.60
CA LEU A 216 29.12 8.88 -13.39
C LEU A 216 29.16 9.29 -11.92
N LYS A 217 28.03 9.18 -11.21
CA LYS A 217 27.96 9.46 -9.78
C LYS A 217 28.79 8.47 -8.96
N ALA A 218 28.72 7.18 -9.28
CA ALA A 218 29.48 6.13 -8.61
C ALA A 218 31.01 6.28 -8.85
N SER A 219 31.44 6.72 -10.05
CA SER A 219 32.87 6.95 -10.34
C SER A 219 33.50 8.00 -9.42
N ARG A 220 32.72 8.98 -8.96
CA ARG A 220 33.14 10.05 -8.04
C ARG A 220 33.16 9.61 -6.56
N LYS A 221 32.56 8.45 -6.25
CA LYS A 221 32.59 7.89 -4.88
C LYS A 221 33.99 7.39 -4.52
N ARG A 222 34.36 7.54 -3.23
CA ARG A 222 35.61 6.99 -2.68
C ARG A 222 35.55 5.45 -2.67
N ASP A 223 34.41 4.87 -2.32
CA ASP A 223 34.18 3.43 -2.35
C ASP A 223 33.91 2.94 -3.77
N LYS A 224 34.89 2.26 -4.36
CA LYS A 224 34.84 1.77 -5.74
C LYS A 224 33.89 0.58 -5.94
N ARG A 225 33.37 -0.03 -4.88
CA ARG A 225 32.36 -1.10 -4.97
C ARG A 225 31.09 -0.59 -5.66
N PHE A 226 30.72 0.68 -5.48
CA PHE A 226 29.57 1.27 -6.17
C PHE A 226 29.75 1.29 -7.67
N LEU A 227 30.93 1.65 -8.17
CA LEU A 227 31.23 1.64 -9.61
C LEU A 227 31.23 0.23 -10.17
N ALA A 228 31.84 -0.71 -9.47
CA ALA A 228 31.87 -2.12 -9.87
C ALA A 228 30.46 -2.73 -9.92
N ALA A 229 29.56 -2.33 -9.01
CA ALA A 229 28.17 -2.80 -8.98
C ALA A 229 27.33 -2.32 -10.19
N LEU A 230 27.82 -1.33 -10.93
CA LEU A 230 27.16 -0.73 -12.10
C LEU A 230 27.89 -1.08 -13.43
N ALA A 231 28.83 -2.00 -13.37
CA ALA A 231 29.51 -2.50 -14.58
C ALA A 231 28.57 -3.42 -15.37
#